data_d2c6f60aeb8080dbee71243e0ddd3417
#
_entry.id   d2c6f60aeb8080dbee71243e0ddd3417
#
_cell.length_a   1.000
_cell.length_b   1.000
_cell.length_c   1.000
_cell.angle_alpha   90.00
_cell.angle_beta   90.00
_cell.angle_gamma   90.00
#
_symmetry.space_group_name_H-M   'P 1'
#
loop_
_entity.id
_entity.type
_entity.pdbx_description
1 polymer ?
#
loop_
_entity_poly.entity_id
_entity_poly.type
_entity_poly.pdbx_seq_one_letter_code
_entity_poly.pdbx_strand_id
1 'polypeptide(L)'
;MRVRVAVLKVVIVILLLVLCVEFVFYLFVVPATSFAKVEFSGNVTISPEYLMKAAGLTGKEKWMSLDGFTISERLASVPLLAQVEVLKKFPDTMHVHVVERVAIALGFVHVQGRAMPVQIDKTGTVFSVGTAPLDTVLPVVSGLEFRNPRVGLRVHDQLVPLFVQLDNLSKRNPLLLGEISEISIEQKRHGGYDLALYLVRAPIRVRMDKNLSEEKLRYVILLVDALREWQTQRRIKELDVRGGTAVYR
;
A
#
# COMPACT_ATOMS: atom_id res chain seq x y z
N MET A 1 -54.09 -45.09 -26.47
CA MET A 1 -53.20 -43.94 -26.75
C MET A 1 -53.42 -42.74 -25.78
N ARG A 2 -54.66 -42.30 -25.54
CA ARG A 2 -55.00 -41.14 -24.67
C ARG A 2 -54.56 -41.29 -23.20
N VAL A 3 -54.64 -42.49 -22.57
CA VAL A 3 -54.25 -42.77 -21.21
C VAL A 3 -52.72 -42.61 -21.03
N ARG A 4 -51.92 -43.11 -21.97
CA ARG A 4 -50.43 -42.99 -21.90
C ARG A 4 -49.99 -41.51 -21.97
N VAL A 5 -50.68 -40.69 -22.78
CA VAL A 5 -50.38 -39.23 -22.86
C VAL A 5 -50.81 -38.49 -21.60
N ALA A 6 -51.92 -38.91 -20.95
CA ALA A 6 -52.32 -38.35 -19.67
C ALA A 6 -51.36 -38.69 -18.55
N VAL A 7 -50.90 -39.95 -18.46
CA VAL A 7 -49.87 -40.38 -17.48
C VAL A 7 -48.55 -39.61 -17.68
N LEU A 8 -48.12 -39.45 -18.95
CA LEU A 8 -46.91 -38.70 -19.26
C LEU A 8 -47.01 -37.23 -18.80
N LYS A 9 -48.16 -36.59 -19.03
CA LYS A 9 -48.39 -35.20 -18.56
C LYS A 9 -48.32 -35.08 -17.04
N VAL A 10 -48.94 -36.03 -16.32
CA VAL A 10 -48.88 -36.06 -14.85
C VAL A 10 -47.46 -36.24 -14.36
N VAL A 11 -46.69 -37.16 -14.96
CA VAL A 11 -45.27 -37.35 -14.61
C VAL A 11 -44.45 -36.08 -14.84
N ILE A 12 -44.66 -35.38 -15.98
CA ILE A 12 -43.99 -34.13 -16.28
C ILE A 12 -44.33 -33.03 -15.25
N VAL A 13 -45.60 -32.95 -14.85
CA VAL A 13 -46.02 -31.96 -13.83
C VAL A 13 -45.39 -32.24 -12.46
N ILE A 14 -45.32 -33.52 -12.07
CA ILE A 14 -44.66 -33.92 -10.82
C ILE A 14 -43.15 -33.58 -10.88
N LEU A 15 -42.48 -33.90 -11.98
CA LEU A 15 -41.06 -33.57 -12.16
C LEU A 15 -40.83 -32.05 -12.10
N LEU A 16 -41.66 -31.25 -12.73
CA LEU A 16 -41.57 -29.77 -12.64
C LEU A 16 -41.79 -29.29 -11.22
N LEU A 17 -42.73 -29.89 -10.49
CA LEU A 17 -42.98 -29.49 -9.10
C LEU A 17 -41.80 -29.86 -8.19
N VAL A 18 -41.20 -31.04 -8.36
CA VAL A 18 -39.95 -31.42 -7.65
C VAL A 18 -38.83 -30.43 -7.97
N LEU A 19 -38.61 -30.14 -9.25
CA LEU A 19 -37.61 -29.15 -9.68
C LEU A 19 -37.84 -27.78 -9.05
N CYS A 20 -39.08 -27.29 -9.00
CA CYS A 20 -39.42 -26.03 -8.34
C CYS A 20 -39.10 -26.07 -6.84
N VAL A 21 -39.41 -27.18 -6.16
CA VAL A 21 -39.10 -27.35 -4.73
C VAL A 21 -37.57 -27.38 -4.51
N GLU A 22 -36.81 -28.08 -5.32
CA GLU A 22 -35.34 -28.09 -5.24
C GLU A 22 -34.76 -26.70 -5.53
N PHE A 23 -35.30 -26.00 -6.49
CA PHE A 23 -34.86 -24.64 -6.81
C PHE A 23 -35.11 -23.67 -5.66
N VAL A 24 -36.30 -23.73 -5.04
CA VAL A 24 -36.62 -22.90 -3.86
C VAL A 24 -35.71 -23.30 -2.68
N PHE A 25 -35.49 -24.58 -2.46
CA PHE A 25 -34.60 -25.08 -1.41
C PHE A 25 -33.18 -24.55 -1.61
N TYR A 26 -32.65 -24.63 -2.83
CA TYR A 26 -31.31 -24.11 -3.16
C TYR A 26 -31.18 -22.62 -2.98
N LEU A 27 -32.20 -21.84 -3.36
CA LEU A 27 -32.17 -20.36 -3.25
C LEU A 27 -32.29 -19.84 -1.82
N PHE A 28 -33.08 -20.52 -0.97
CA PHE A 28 -33.44 -19.99 0.34
C PHE A 28 -32.85 -20.77 1.51
N VAL A 29 -32.90 -22.10 1.43
CA VAL A 29 -32.48 -22.93 2.56
C VAL A 29 -30.96 -23.08 2.61
N VAL A 30 -30.32 -23.32 1.48
CA VAL A 30 -28.86 -23.48 1.42
C VAL A 30 -28.16 -22.25 1.98
N PRO A 31 -28.39 -21.01 1.50
CA PRO A 31 -27.65 -19.82 2.03
C PRO A 31 -28.03 -19.47 3.47
N ALA A 32 -29.25 -19.83 3.92
CA ALA A 32 -29.68 -19.59 5.29
C ALA A 32 -29.04 -20.54 6.31
N THR A 33 -28.68 -21.73 5.91
CA THR A 33 -28.15 -22.79 6.79
C THR A 33 -26.62 -22.94 6.67
N SER A 34 -26.04 -22.59 5.53
CA SER A 34 -24.61 -22.75 5.27
C SER A 34 -23.75 -21.80 6.09
N PHE A 35 -22.66 -22.32 6.62
CA PHE A 35 -21.59 -21.48 7.16
C PHE A 35 -20.85 -20.81 6.01
N ALA A 36 -20.44 -19.57 6.24
CA ALA A 36 -19.72 -18.81 5.24
C ALA A 36 -18.29 -19.34 5.06
N LYS A 37 -17.92 -19.56 3.82
CA LYS A 37 -16.53 -19.78 3.40
C LYS A 37 -15.93 -18.42 3.08
N VAL A 38 -15.01 -17.97 3.92
CA VAL A 38 -14.31 -16.68 3.70
C VAL A 38 -12.98 -16.97 3.04
N GLU A 39 -12.80 -16.42 1.84
CA GLU A 39 -11.58 -16.55 1.04
C GLU A 39 -10.88 -15.20 0.94
N PHE A 40 -9.65 -15.14 1.45
CA PHE A 40 -8.79 -13.96 1.32
C PHE A 40 -7.89 -14.08 0.10
N SER A 41 -7.67 -12.95 -0.57
CA SER A 41 -6.76 -12.84 -1.70
C SER A 41 -6.01 -11.50 -1.68
N GLY A 42 -4.82 -11.45 -2.30
CA GLY A 42 -3.99 -10.25 -2.36
C GLY A 42 -3.16 -10.00 -1.09
N ASN A 43 -3.33 -10.80 -0.04
CA ASN A 43 -2.45 -10.79 1.11
C ASN A 43 -1.13 -11.51 0.78
N VAL A 44 -0.01 -10.88 1.11
CA VAL A 44 1.35 -11.40 0.85
C VAL A 44 2.09 -11.63 2.15
N THR A 45 2.07 -10.64 3.04
CA THR A 45 2.77 -10.68 4.34
C THR A 45 1.82 -10.88 5.51
N ILE A 46 0.54 -10.53 5.34
CA ILE A 46 -0.47 -10.63 6.39
C ILE A 46 -1.13 -12.00 6.33
N SER A 47 -1.15 -12.71 7.46
CA SER A 47 -1.78 -14.03 7.50
C SER A 47 -3.32 -13.94 7.40
N PRO A 48 -3.97 -14.93 6.77
CA PRO A 48 -5.43 -15.00 6.71
C PRO A 48 -6.09 -15.01 8.10
N GLU A 49 -5.45 -15.62 9.10
CA GLU A 49 -5.95 -15.67 10.48
C GLU A 49 -5.99 -14.28 11.10
N TYR A 50 -4.97 -13.45 10.83
CA TYR A 50 -4.98 -12.06 11.27
C TYR A 50 -6.13 -11.28 10.63
N LEU A 51 -6.35 -11.45 9.32
CA LEU A 51 -7.44 -10.80 8.58
C LEU A 51 -8.81 -11.27 9.10
N MET A 52 -9.00 -12.56 9.36
CA MET A 52 -10.20 -13.10 9.99
C MET A 52 -10.50 -12.41 11.32
N LYS A 53 -9.50 -12.34 12.20
CA LYS A 53 -9.62 -11.69 13.50
C LYS A 53 -9.91 -10.19 13.37
N ALA A 54 -9.22 -9.49 12.47
CA ALA A 54 -9.43 -8.07 12.22
C ALA A 54 -10.84 -7.78 11.66
N ALA A 55 -11.35 -8.65 10.79
CA ALA A 55 -12.72 -8.60 10.30
C ALA A 55 -13.77 -8.93 11.38
N GLY A 56 -13.35 -9.47 12.54
CA GLY A 56 -14.25 -9.92 13.61
C GLY A 56 -14.99 -11.20 13.25
N LEU A 57 -14.35 -12.08 12.46
CA LEU A 57 -14.91 -13.33 12.00
C LEU A 57 -14.30 -14.50 12.78
N THR A 58 -15.15 -15.49 13.14
CA THR A 58 -14.76 -16.71 13.86
C THR A 58 -14.74 -17.95 12.95
N GLY A 59 -15.24 -17.81 11.71
CA GLY A 59 -15.40 -18.89 10.76
C GLY A 59 -16.66 -19.77 10.99
N LYS A 60 -17.53 -19.35 11.91
CA LYS A 60 -18.79 -20.04 12.25
C LYS A 60 -20.05 -19.22 11.91
N GLU A 61 -19.83 -18.08 11.25
CA GLU A 61 -20.94 -17.21 10.85
C GLU A 61 -21.74 -17.83 9.70
N LYS A 62 -23.05 -17.65 9.75
CA LYS A 62 -23.90 -18.02 8.61
C LYS A 62 -23.72 -17.01 7.50
N TRP A 63 -23.65 -17.50 6.28
CA TRP A 63 -23.44 -16.65 5.11
C TRP A 63 -24.47 -15.53 4.98
N MET A 64 -25.73 -15.84 5.29
CA MET A 64 -26.83 -14.87 5.22
C MET A 64 -26.68 -13.71 6.21
N SER A 65 -26.10 -13.99 7.40
CA SER A 65 -25.92 -13.00 8.47
C SER A 65 -24.69 -12.11 8.31
N LEU A 66 -23.78 -12.46 7.37
CA LEU A 66 -22.58 -11.64 7.13
C LEU A 66 -22.94 -10.35 6.41
N ASP A 67 -22.53 -9.25 7.00
CA ASP A 67 -22.59 -7.93 6.37
C ASP A 67 -21.21 -7.57 5.78
N GLY A 68 -21.14 -7.57 4.44
CA GLY A 68 -19.90 -7.24 3.71
C GLY A 68 -19.44 -5.81 3.95
N PHE A 69 -20.35 -4.88 4.18
CA PHE A 69 -20.01 -3.48 4.47
C PHE A 69 -19.28 -3.35 5.82
N THR A 70 -19.84 -3.91 6.88
CA THR A 70 -19.22 -3.91 8.22
C THR A 70 -17.84 -4.60 8.21
N ILE A 71 -17.70 -5.71 7.47
CA ILE A 71 -16.42 -6.40 7.33
C ILE A 71 -15.40 -5.52 6.59
N SER A 72 -15.82 -4.88 5.50
CA SER A 72 -14.99 -3.96 4.73
C SER A 72 -14.52 -2.78 5.59
N GLU A 73 -15.39 -2.16 6.39
CA GLU A 73 -15.02 -1.07 7.30
C GLU A 73 -13.99 -1.50 8.35
N ARG A 74 -14.21 -2.66 8.98
CA ARG A 74 -13.28 -3.20 9.98
C ARG A 74 -11.89 -3.44 9.37
N LEU A 75 -11.83 -4.08 8.21
CA LEU A 75 -10.58 -4.33 7.50
C LEU A 75 -9.94 -3.04 7.00
N ALA A 76 -10.72 -2.07 6.50
CA ALA A 76 -10.21 -0.77 6.07
C ALA A 76 -9.60 0.05 7.22
N SER A 77 -10.00 -0.24 8.47
CA SER A 77 -9.39 0.36 9.67
C SER A 77 -8.00 -0.23 10.00
N VAL A 78 -7.61 -1.35 9.38
CA VAL A 78 -6.29 -1.96 9.56
C VAL A 78 -5.25 -1.12 8.81
N PRO A 79 -4.28 -0.52 9.49
CA PRO A 79 -3.35 0.40 8.86
C PRO A 79 -2.46 -0.22 7.79
N LEU A 80 -2.20 -1.51 7.88
CA LEU A 80 -1.40 -2.27 6.92
C LEU A 80 -2.10 -2.48 5.57
N LEU A 81 -3.41 -2.23 5.49
CA LEU A 81 -4.19 -2.39 4.27
C LEU A 81 -4.36 -1.05 3.55
N ALA A 82 -4.10 -1.04 2.26
CA ALA A 82 -4.31 0.12 1.39
C ALA A 82 -5.72 0.13 0.80
N GLN A 83 -6.25 -1.06 0.48
CA GLN A 83 -7.56 -1.24 -0.13
C GLN A 83 -8.16 -2.57 0.31
N VAL A 84 -9.48 -2.59 0.47
CA VAL A 84 -10.26 -3.77 0.82
C VAL A 84 -11.49 -3.80 -0.08
N GLU A 85 -11.75 -4.94 -0.69
CA GLU A 85 -12.95 -5.21 -1.46
C GLU A 85 -13.59 -6.50 -0.94
N VAL A 86 -14.88 -6.45 -0.61
CA VAL A 86 -15.62 -7.58 -0.07
C VAL A 86 -16.79 -7.91 -0.99
N LEU A 87 -16.79 -9.12 -1.54
CA LEU A 87 -17.81 -9.60 -2.45
C LEU A 87 -18.47 -10.86 -1.89
N LYS A 88 -19.80 -10.82 -1.69
CA LYS A 88 -20.59 -12.00 -1.37
C LYS A 88 -20.91 -12.77 -2.63
N LYS A 89 -20.52 -14.04 -2.67
CA LYS A 89 -20.81 -14.97 -3.78
C LYS A 89 -21.75 -16.07 -3.29
N PHE A 90 -22.90 -16.12 -3.94
CA PHE A 90 -23.89 -17.17 -3.67
C PHE A 90 -23.28 -18.57 -3.96
N PRO A 91 -23.62 -19.64 -3.19
CA PRO A 91 -24.58 -19.62 -2.09
C PRO A 91 -23.97 -19.39 -0.69
N ASP A 92 -22.65 -19.55 -0.49
CA ASP A 92 -22.02 -19.67 0.82
C ASP A 92 -20.65 -18.99 0.92
N THR A 93 -20.17 -18.33 -0.13
CA THR A 93 -18.80 -17.86 -0.19
C THR A 93 -18.71 -16.32 -0.06
N MET A 94 -17.72 -15.82 0.64
CA MET A 94 -17.36 -14.42 0.71
C MET A 94 -15.90 -14.25 0.28
N HIS A 95 -15.68 -13.56 -0.82
CA HIS A 95 -14.35 -13.18 -1.28
C HIS A 95 -13.95 -11.84 -0.69
N VAL A 96 -12.80 -11.81 -0.04
CA VAL A 96 -12.19 -10.61 0.52
C VAL A 96 -10.87 -10.38 -0.19
N HIS A 97 -10.86 -9.40 -1.08
CA HIS A 97 -9.62 -8.99 -1.74
C HIS A 97 -9.01 -7.82 -0.97
N VAL A 98 -7.73 -7.98 -0.60
CA VAL A 98 -6.99 -6.96 0.14
C VAL A 98 -5.76 -6.54 -0.65
N VAL A 99 -5.39 -5.26 -0.54
CA VAL A 99 -4.13 -4.74 -1.04
C VAL A 99 -3.33 -4.25 0.16
N GLU A 100 -2.18 -4.88 0.40
CA GLU A 100 -1.29 -4.46 1.49
C GLU A 100 -0.55 -3.17 1.13
N ARG A 101 -0.27 -2.33 2.15
CA ARG A 101 0.59 -1.17 1.97
C ARG A 101 2.03 -1.61 1.87
N VAL A 102 2.73 -1.03 0.91
CA VAL A 102 4.16 -1.25 0.71
C VAL A 102 4.91 0.01 1.14
N ALA A 103 5.91 -0.15 1.98
CA ALA A 103 6.79 0.95 2.36
C ALA A 103 7.65 1.36 1.15
N ILE A 104 7.72 2.67 0.89
CA ILE A 104 8.57 3.25 -0.17
C ILE A 104 9.60 4.22 0.39
N ALA A 105 9.41 4.63 1.64
CA ALA A 105 10.33 5.48 2.37
C ALA A 105 10.21 5.23 3.87
N LEU A 106 11.29 5.51 4.58
CA LEU A 106 11.32 5.59 6.04
C LEU A 106 11.30 7.06 6.46
N GLY A 107 10.61 7.36 7.54
CA GLY A 107 10.70 8.63 8.23
C GLY A 107 11.06 8.42 9.69
N PHE A 108 11.24 9.50 10.43
CA PHE A 108 11.43 9.44 11.89
C PHE A 108 10.43 10.35 12.58
N VAL A 109 9.86 9.86 13.66
CA VAL A 109 8.98 10.60 14.54
C VAL A 109 9.54 10.59 15.96
N HIS A 110 9.31 11.66 16.72
CA HIS A 110 9.70 11.69 18.11
C HIS A 110 8.48 11.36 18.99
N VAL A 111 8.58 10.23 19.68
CA VAL A 111 7.58 9.79 20.64
C VAL A 111 8.22 9.74 22.02
N GLN A 112 7.73 10.54 22.97
CA GLN A 112 8.29 10.62 24.32
C GLN A 112 9.81 10.85 24.35
N GLY A 113 10.31 11.71 23.45
CA GLY A 113 11.73 12.06 23.36
C GLY A 113 12.62 11.02 22.65
N ARG A 114 12.04 9.93 22.14
CA ARG A 114 12.77 8.90 21.38
C ARG A 114 12.43 9.00 19.91
N ALA A 115 13.46 8.94 19.05
CA ALA A 115 13.26 8.84 17.61
C ALA A 115 12.81 7.42 17.28
N MET A 116 11.63 7.30 16.64
CA MET A 116 11.08 6.02 16.20
C MET A 116 10.94 6.04 14.68
N PRO A 117 11.37 4.97 13.98
CA PRO A 117 11.17 4.87 12.55
C PRO A 117 9.69 4.72 12.22
N VAL A 118 9.28 5.29 11.10
CA VAL A 118 7.95 5.13 10.53
C VAL A 118 8.05 4.70 9.08
N GLN A 119 7.14 3.84 8.66
CA GLN A 119 7.03 3.40 7.28
C GLN A 119 5.95 4.23 6.57
N ILE A 120 6.30 4.73 5.40
CA ILE A 120 5.44 5.61 4.60
C ILE A 120 5.20 4.97 3.24
N ASP A 121 3.93 4.90 2.83
CA ASP A 121 3.52 4.39 1.53
C ASP A 121 3.50 5.47 0.42
N LYS A 122 3.20 5.07 -0.80
CA LYS A 122 3.09 5.95 -1.97
C LYS A 122 2.05 7.08 -1.85
N THR A 123 1.09 6.95 -0.95
CA THR A 123 0.07 7.98 -0.68
C THR A 123 0.51 8.96 0.40
N GLY A 124 1.72 8.79 0.93
CA GLY A 124 2.23 9.56 2.06
C GLY A 124 1.58 9.18 3.39
N THR A 125 1.02 7.97 3.49
CA THR A 125 0.40 7.49 4.73
C THR A 125 1.41 6.72 5.57
N VAL A 126 1.54 7.11 6.84
CA VAL A 126 2.29 6.37 7.86
C VAL A 126 1.46 5.17 8.28
N PHE A 127 1.88 3.97 7.97
CA PHE A 127 1.14 2.76 8.29
C PHE A 127 1.80 1.86 9.33
N SER A 128 3.05 2.16 9.70
CA SER A 128 3.79 1.47 10.76
C SER A 128 4.66 2.45 11.53
N VAL A 129 4.73 2.30 12.85
CA VAL A 129 5.54 3.11 13.76
C VAL A 129 6.36 2.19 14.67
N GLY A 130 7.66 2.47 14.81
CA GLY A 130 8.56 1.72 15.67
C GLY A 130 9.15 0.46 15.05
N THR A 131 8.72 0.09 13.86
CA THR A 131 9.24 -1.08 13.12
C THR A 131 9.82 -0.62 11.79
N ALA A 132 11.08 -0.93 11.53
CA ALA A 132 11.68 -0.74 10.20
C ALA A 132 11.76 -2.12 9.52
N PRO A 133 11.51 -2.22 8.22
CA PRO A 133 11.76 -3.45 7.48
C PRO A 133 13.27 -3.73 7.49
N LEU A 134 13.66 -4.94 7.89
CA LEU A 134 15.07 -5.32 8.04
C LEU A 134 15.76 -5.59 6.69
N ASP A 135 15.00 -5.92 5.66
CA ASP A 135 15.52 -6.45 4.40
C ASP A 135 15.37 -5.48 3.20
N THR A 136 14.93 -4.25 3.42
CA THR A 136 14.69 -3.31 2.33
C THR A 136 15.56 -2.07 2.46
N VAL A 137 16.28 -1.76 1.38
CA VAL A 137 17.03 -0.50 1.26
C VAL A 137 16.05 0.60 0.83
N LEU A 138 15.45 1.26 1.83
CA LEU A 138 14.52 2.37 1.60
C LEU A 138 15.21 3.70 1.95
N PRO A 139 15.01 4.77 1.17
CA PRO A 139 15.52 6.08 1.51
C PRO A 139 14.84 6.61 2.77
N VAL A 140 15.62 7.27 3.62
CA VAL A 140 15.09 8.03 4.74
C VAL A 140 14.60 9.38 4.22
N VAL A 141 13.35 9.74 4.56
CA VAL A 141 12.81 11.07 4.27
C VAL A 141 12.79 11.88 5.56
N SER A 142 13.63 12.91 5.62
CA SER A 142 13.74 13.83 6.75
C SER A 142 13.10 15.19 6.46
N GLY A 143 12.91 16.03 7.49
CA GLY A 143 12.20 17.30 7.36
C GLY A 143 10.68 17.15 7.33
N LEU A 144 10.16 15.97 7.67
CA LEU A 144 8.74 15.72 7.86
C LEU A 144 8.33 16.19 9.27
N GLU A 145 7.34 17.08 9.33
CA GLU A 145 6.76 17.51 10.60
C GLU A 145 5.48 16.74 10.88
N PHE A 146 5.51 15.91 11.90
CA PHE A 146 4.35 15.16 12.35
C PHE A 146 3.84 15.73 13.69
N ARG A 147 2.65 16.30 13.68
CA ARG A 147 1.93 16.63 14.92
C ARG A 147 1.21 15.39 15.42
N ASN A 148 1.53 14.89 16.62
CA ASN A 148 0.98 13.67 17.20
C ASN A 148 1.19 12.42 16.31
N PRO A 149 2.40 11.89 16.25
CA PRO A 149 2.72 10.74 15.41
C PRO A 149 1.88 9.52 15.80
N ARG A 150 1.08 9.05 14.86
CA ARG A 150 0.24 7.85 14.98
C ARG A 150 0.11 7.15 13.64
N VAL A 151 -0.20 5.89 13.68
CA VAL A 151 -0.52 5.12 12.48
C VAL A 151 -1.78 5.69 11.82
N GLY A 152 -1.80 5.75 10.49
CA GLY A 152 -2.85 6.36 9.69
C GLY A 152 -2.66 7.85 9.41
N LEU A 153 -1.61 8.47 9.98
CA LEU A 153 -1.28 9.87 9.69
C LEU A 153 -0.80 10.00 8.24
N ARG A 154 -1.21 11.09 7.58
CA ARG A 154 -0.73 11.42 6.24
C ARG A 154 0.23 12.61 6.30
N VAL A 155 1.26 12.56 5.47
CA VAL A 155 2.10 13.71 5.20
C VAL A 155 1.28 14.84 4.57
N HIS A 156 1.81 16.05 4.62
CA HIS A 156 1.15 17.20 3.98
C HIS A 156 0.95 16.95 2.48
N ASP A 157 -0.22 17.31 1.92
CA ASP A 157 -0.60 16.99 0.54
C ASP A 157 0.42 17.47 -0.52
N GLN A 158 1.13 18.57 -0.25
CA GLN A 158 2.20 19.06 -1.13
C GLN A 158 3.37 18.07 -1.29
N LEU A 159 3.55 17.14 -0.34
CA LEU A 159 4.62 16.14 -0.35
C LEU A 159 4.19 14.81 -1.01
N VAL A 160 2.90 14.57 -1.18
CA VAL A 160 2.40 13.33 -1.81
C VAL A 160 3.04 13.06 -3.17
N PRO A 161 3.25 14.07 -4.06
CA PRO A 161 3.94 13.85 -5.33
C PRO A 161 5.35 13.27 -5.21
N LEU A 162 6.09 13.60 -4.13
CA LEU A 162 7.40 13.01 -3.88
C LEU A 162 7.29 11.50 -3.66
N PHE A 163 6.33 11.06 -2.83
CA PHE A 163 6.14 9.64 -2.54
C PHE A 163 5.67 8.87 -3.78
N VAL A 164 4.84 9.47 -4.63
CA VAL A 164 4.47 8.88 -5.93
C VAL A 164 5.69 8.73 -6.85
N GLN A 165 6.60 9.71 -6.88
CA GLN A 165 7.83 9.64 -7.65
C GLN A 165 8.75 8.52 -7.13
N LEU A 166 8.87 8.37 -5.80
CA LEU A 166 9.64 7.29 -5.16
C LEU A 166 9.05 5.91 -5.49
N ASP A 167 7.72 5.74 -5.46
CA ASP A 167 7.05 4.50 -5.86
C ASP A 167 7.32 4.15 -7.33
N ASN A 168 7.23 5.14 -8.21
CA ASN A 168 7.54 4.96 -9.62
C ASN A 168 9.01 4.55 -9.85
N LEU A 169 9.93 5.19 -9.12
CA LEU A 169 11.35 4.89 -9.19
C LEU A 169 11.65 3.49 -8.64
N SER A 170 11.04 3.11 -7.52
CA SER A 170 11.15 1.78 -6.93
C SER A 170 10.72 0.66 -7.89
N LYS A 171 9.67 0.90 -8.67
CA LYS A 171 9.14 -0.07 -9.64
C LYS A 171 9.96 -0.15 -10.92
N ARG A 172 10.46 1.00 -11.41
CA ARG A 172 11.20 1.07 -12.67
C ARG A 172 12.67 0.73 -12.52
N ASN A 173 13.27 1.21 -11.44
CA ASN A 173 14.71 1.07 -11.21
C ASN A 173 15.04 1.05 -9.71
N PRO A 174 14.82 -0.09 -9.03
CA PRO A 174 15.05 -0.21 -7.60
C PRO A 174 16.53 0.00 -7.22
N LEU A 175 17.46 -0.34 -8.10
CA LEU A 175 18.90 -0.12 -7.87
C LEU A 175 19.22 1.38 -7.77
N LEU A 176 18.59 2.18 -8.59
CA LEU A 176 18.79 3.64 -8.57
C LEU A 176 18.21 4.27 -7.29
N LEU A 177 17.08 3.75 -6.81
CA LEU A 177 16.52 4.16 -5.53
C LEU A 177 17.47 3.82 -4.37
N GLY A 178 18.10 2.65 -4.42
CA GLY A 178 19.07 2.19 -3.41
C GLY A 178 20.35 3.05 -3.33
N GLU A 179 20.61 3.91 -4.31
CA GLU A 179 21.71 4.88 -4.24
C GLU A 179 21.41 6.08 -3.33
N ILE A 180 20.16 6.28 -2.95
CA ILE A 180 19.73 7.38 -2.08
C ILE A 180 19.67 6.87 -0.64
N SER A 181 20.49 7.43 0.24
CA SER A 181 20.40 7.15 1.67
C SER A 181 19.35 8.01 2.37
N GLU A 182 19.32 9.31 2.03
CA GLU A 182 18.40 10.26 2.66
C GLU A 182 17.92 11.30 1.65
N ILE A 183 16.67 11.71 1.82
CA ILE A 183 16.02 12.83 1.13
C ILE A 183 15.55 13.80 2.20
N SER A 184 16.21 14.93 2.31
CA SER A 184 15.81 15.99 3.24
C SER A 184 14.91 17.00 2.55
N ILE A 185 13.75 17.28 3.13
CA ILE A 185 12.78 18.23 2.63
C ILE A 185 13.12 19.61 3.19
N GLU A 186 13.47 20.56 2.32
CA GLU A 186 13.81 21.91 2.66
C GLU A 186 12.66 22.87 2.30
N GLN A 187 11.92 23.32 3.31
CA GLN A 187 10.83 24.26 3.10
C GLN A 187 11.34 25.62 2.65
N LYS A 188 10.67 26.23 1.67
CA LYS A 188 10.97 27.58 1.17
C LYS A 188 10.18 28.63 1.93
N ARG A 189 10.78 29.80 2.11
CA ARG A 189 10.17 30.96 2.83
C ARG A 189 8.82 31.39 2.23
N HIS A 190 8.63 31.23 0.92
CA HIS A 190 7.43 31.69 0.20
C HIS A 190 6.53 30.55 -0.25
N GLY A 191 6.63 29.41 0.41
CA GLY A 191 5.87 28.20 0.09
C GLY A 191 6.58 27.25 -0.88
N GLY A 192 6.18 25.98 -0.85
CA GLY A 192 6.84 24.92 -1.58
C GLY A 192 8.11 24.42 -0.87
N TYR A 193 8.82 23.51 -1.52
CA TYR A 193 10.01 22.87 -0.98
C TYR A 193 11.03 22.57 -2.08
N ASP A 194 12.28 22.43 -1.69
CA ASP A 194 13.37 21.82 -2.43
C ASP A 194 13.75 20.50 -1.75
N LEU A 195 14.55 19.69 -2.42
CA LEU A 195 15.09 18.44 -1.91
C LEU A 195 16.60 18.56 -1.74
N ALA A 196 17.13 18.05 -0.64
CA ALA A 196 18.53 17.76 -0.49
C ALA A 196 18.72 16.25 -0.41
N LEU A 197 19.37 15.67 -1.42
CA LEU A 197 19.67 14.25 -1.50
C LEU A 197 21.04 13.97 -0.89
N TYR A 198 21.14 12.87 -0.16
CA TYR A 198 22.38 12.27 0.30
C TYR A 198 22.51 10.89 -0.33
N LEU A 199 23.58 10.67 -1.06
CA LEU A 199 23.84 9.41 -1.75
C LEU A 199 24.65 8.49 -0.84
N VAL A 200 24.41 7.18 -0.98
CA VAL A 200 25.17 6.15 -0.22
C VAL A 200 26.66 6.23 -0.53
N ARG A 201 27.02 6.57 -1.78
CA ARG A 201 28.40 6.53 -2.28
C ARG A 201 29.27 7.70 -1.88
N ALA A 202 28.68 8.85 -1.57
CA ALA A 202 29.47 10.08 -1.38
C ALA A 202 28.83 10.99 -0.34
N PRO A 203 29.63 11.59 0.56
CA PRO A 203 29.15 12.51 1.57
C PRO A 203 28.97 13.93 0.98
N ILE A 204 28.32 14.02 -0.19
CA ILE A 204 28.00 15.27 -0.87
C ILE A 204 26.50 15.50 -0.74
N ARG A 205 26.11 16.70 -0.29
CA ARG A 205 24.73 17.15 -0.27
C ARG A 205 24.34 17.63 -1.67
N VAL A 206 23.34 17.01 -2.28
CA VAL A 206 22.84 17.41 -3.60
C VAL A 206 21.53 18.13 -3.46
N ARG A 207 21.52 19.45 -3.75
CA ARG A 207 20.28 20.23 -3.75
C ARG A 207 19.61 20.18 -5.11
N MET A 208 18.33 19.83 -5.12
CA MET A 208 17.52 19.77 -6.33
C MET A 208 16.11 20.31 -6.09
N ASP A 209 15.39 20.54 -7.16
CA ASP A 209 13.98 20.91 -7.09
C ASP A 209 13.12 19.69 -6.64
N LYS A 210 11.83 19.93 -6.45
CA LYS A 210 10.84 18.89 -6.03
C LYS A 210 10.65 17.75 -7.03
N ASN A 211 11.25 17.81 -8.22
CA ASN A 211 11.08 16.81 -9.27
C ASN A 211 12.22 15.77 -9.21
N LEU A 212 11.94 14.61 -8.64
CA LEU A 212 12.83 13.47 -8.53
C LEU A 212 12.57 12.49 -9.69
N SER A 213 13.00 12.85 -10.91
CA SER A 213 12.89 11.95 -12.05
C SER A 213 14.10 11.00 -12.14
N GLU A 214 13.90 9.84 -12.79
CA GLU A 214 14.98 8.88 -13.04
C GLU A 214 16.16 9.53 -13.80
N GLU A 215 15.87 10.35 -14.80
CA GLU A 215 16.87 11.05 -15.60
C GLU A 215 17.71 12.01 -14.77
N LYS A 216 17.04 12.82 -13.92
CA LYS A 216 17.75 13.73 -13.00
C LYS A 216 18.60 12.98 -12.00
N LEU A 217 18.12 11.87 -11.46
CA LEU A 217 18.88 11.08 -10.50
C LEU A 217 20.11 10.45 -11.16
N ARG A 218 19.96 9.89 -12.37
CA ARG A 218 21.13 9.40 -13.17
C ARG A 218 22.14 10.51 -13.41
N TYR A 219 21.69 11.69 -13.80
CA TYR A 219 22.55 12.84 -14.02
C TYR A 219 23.29 13.25 -12.73
N VAL A 220 22.60 13.30 -11.61
CA VAL A 220 23.19 13.59 -10.29
C VAL A 220 24.26 12.57 -9.92
N ILE A 221 23.98 11.27 -10.09
CA ILE A 221 24.95 10.21 -9.77
C ILE A 221 26.21 10.35 -10.62
N LEU A 222 26.06 10.56 -11.93
CA LEU A 222 27.20 10.77 -12.84
C LEU A 222 28.03 11.98 -12.44
N LEU A 223 27.39 13.09 -12.06
CA LEU A 223 28.10 14.29 -11.58
C LEU A 223 28.86 14.03 -10.28
N VAL A 224 28.21 13.33 -9.33
CA VAL A 224 28.85 13.01 -8.05
C VAL A 224 30.02 12.08 -8.25
N ASP A 225 29.92 11.08 -9.15
CA ASP A 225 31.01 10.16 -9.46
C ASP A 225 32.19 10.93 -10.12
N ALA A 226 31.93 11.83 -11.06
CA ALA A 226 32.96 12.70 -11.65
C ALA A 226 33.63 13.61 -10.62
N LEU A 227 32.85 14.17 -9.68
CA LEU A 227 33.38 15.02 -8.62
C LEU A 227 34.19 14.26 -7.58
N ARG A 228 33.94 12.96 -7.37
CA ARG A 228 34.72 12.13 -6.44
C ARG A 228 36.21 12.05 -6.84
N GLU A 229 36.52 11.99 -8.11
CA GLU A 229 37.92 12.02 -8.60
C GLU A 229 38.60 13.37 -8.26
N TRP A 230 37.84 14.46 -8.24
CA TRP A 230 38.34 15.80 -7.91
C TRP A 230 38.34 16.10 -6.41
N GLN A 231 37.58 15.36 -5.59
CA GLN A 231 37.50 15.53 -4.13
C GLN A 231 38.84 15.34 -3.41
N THR A 232 39.78 14.58 -4.01
CA THR A 232 41.13 14.45 -3.48
C THR A 232 41.88 15.78 -3.42
N GLN A 233 41.46 16.76 -4.22
CA GLN A 233 42.10 18.07 -4.30
C GLN A 233 41.26 19.21 -3.69
N ARG A 234 39.94 19.08 -3.66
CA ARG A 234 39.00 20.10 -3.15
C ARG A 234 37.88 19.45 -2.34
N ARG A 235 37.63 19.90 -1.11
CA ARG A 235 36.52 19.40 -0.29
C ARG A 235 35.19 20.00 -0.78
N ILE A 236 34.57 19.38 -1.80
CA ILE A 236 33.24 19.75 -2.29
C ILE A 236 32.22 19.21 -1.28
N LYS A 237 31.40 20.08 -0.69
CA LYS A 237 30.38 19.72 0.29
C LYS A 237 28.98 19.72 -0.27
N GLU A 238 28.72 20.54 -1.27
CA GLU A 238 27.38 20.74 -1.83
C GLU A 238 27.42 20.83 -3.35
N LEU A 239 26.45 20.20 -3.99
CA LEU A 239 26.17 20.27 -5.42
C LEU A 239 24.75 20.79 -5.60
N ASP A 240 24.56 21.92 -6.26
CA ASP A 240 23.24 22.49 -6.55
C ASP A 240 22.88 22.30 -8.03
N VAL A 241 21.80 21.53 -8.28
CA VAL A 241 21.31 21.19 -9.63
C VAL A 241 19.91 21.75 -9.90
N ARG A 242 19.40 22.69 -9.10
CA ARG A 242 18.07 23.28 -9.24
C ARG A 242 17.88 24.13 -10.49
N GLY A 243 18.93 24.77 -10.96
CA GLY A 243 18.89 25.73 -12.07
C GLY A 243 19.17 25.15 -13.46
N GLY A 244 19.21 23.81 -13.62
CA GLY A 244 19.58 23.16 -14.89
C GLY A 244 21.08 23.15 -15.15
N THR A 245 21.88 23.97 -14.46
CA THR A 245 23.34 23.96 -14.46
C THR A 245 23.83 23.55 -13.08
N ALA A 246 24.76 22.60 -13.04
CA ALA A 246 25.32 22.13 -11.77
C ALA A 246 26.34 23.15 -11.22
N VAL A 247 26.15 23.58 -9.97
CA VAL A 247 27.06 24.46 -9.23
C VAL A 247 27.55 23.73 -7.99
N TYR A 248 28.86 23.66 -7.79
CA TYR A 248 29.44 23.03 -6.61
C TYR A 248 30.05 24.08 -5.65
N ARG A 249 30.01 23.77 -4.35
CA ARG A 249 30.58 24.60 -3.27
C ARG A 249 31.37 23.77 -2.27
#